data_2086b4920344a60c5d6c0e9bc1f718b8
#
_entry.id   2086b4920344a60c5d6c0e9bc1f718b8
#
_cell.length_a   1.000
_cell.length_b   1.000
_cell.length_c   1.000
_cell.angle_alpha   90.00
_cell.angle_beta   90.00
_cell.angle_gamma   90.00
#
_symmetry.space_group_name_H-M   'P 1'
#
loop_
_entity.id
_entity.type
_entity.pdbx_description
1 polymer ?
#
loop_
_entity_poly.entity_id
_entity_poly.type
_entity_poly.pdbx_seq_one_letter_code
_entity_poly.pdbx_strand_id
1 'polypeptide(L)'
;MTEYPQLNKEIHEGEIKVVMQTNKGDMTFKLFPNIAPKTVENFVTHAKNGYYDEITFHRVIEDFMVQGGDPTASGMGGESIYGGPFEDEFSDKAFNLYGALSTANAGPNTNGSQFFIVQAKEVPESMLSQLADGGWPQPIVKAYADNGGTPWLDQRHTVFGQIVEGESTLEDIAQTKVGPQDKPLYDVVIEHINVEEA
;
A
#
# COMPACT_ATOMS: atom_id res chain seq x y z
N MET A 1 5.71 8.30 -21.15
CA MET A 1 5.38 7.31 -20.12
C MET A 1 6.51 7.26 -19.11
N THR A 2 6.19 7.43 -17.84
CA THR A 2 7.21 7.39 -16.79
C THR A 2 7.63 5.93 -16.58
N GLU A 3 8.92 5.65 -16.68
CA GLU A 3 9.41 4.28 -16.51
C GLU A 3 9.10 3.71 -15.13
N TYR A 4 9.19 4.57 -14.10
CA TYR A 4 8.83 4.21 -12.72
C TYR A 4 7.79 5.21 -12.22
N PRO A 5 6.49 4.87 -12.29
CA PRO A 5 5.44 5.84 -12.01
C PRO A 5 5.40 6.35 -10.57
N GLN A 6 6.02 5.63 -9.64
CA GLN A 6 6.08 6.05 -8.24
C GLN A 6 7.02 7.24 -7.98
N LEU A 7 7.91 7.56 -8.92
CA LEU A 7 8.95 8.57 -8.70
C LEU A 7 8.47 10.00 -8.86
N ASN A 8 7.21 10.21 -9.23
CA ASN A 8 6.60 11.54 -9.25
C ASN A 8 5.19 11.47 -8.66
N LYS A 9 4.62 12.63 -8.33
CA LYS A 9 3.31 12.72 -7.70
C LYS A 9 2.19 13.04 -8.69
N GLU A 10 2.50 13.21 -9.97
CA GLU A 10 1.50 13.50 -10.99
C GLU A 10 0.69 12.23 -11.30
N ILE A 11 -0.60 12.43 -11.54
CA ILE A 11 -1.50 11.35 -11.95
C ILE A 11 -1.60 11.41 -13.46
N HIS A 12 -1.07 10.39 -14.12
CA HIS A 12 -1.02 10.32 -15.57
C HIS A 12 -2.21 9.58 -16.15
N GLU A 13 -2.40 9.72 -17.47
CA GLU A 13 -3.42 8.97 -18.20
C GLU A 13 -3.25 7.46 -17.94
N GLY A 14 -4.36 6.79 -17.66
CA GLY A 14 -4.38 5.36 -17.33
C GLY A 14 -4.18 5.04 -15.87
N GLU A 15 -3.84 6.04 -15.04
CA GLU A 15 -3.77 5.88 -13.60
C GLU A 15 -5.12 6.27 -12.97
N ILE A 16 -5.42 5.72 -11.81
CA ILE A 16 -6.67 5.99 -11.10
C ILE A 16 -6.35 6.71 -9.79
N LYS A 17 -7.02 7.83 -9.55
CA LYS A 17 -6.88 8.56 -8.28
C LYS A 17 -7.90 8.05 -7.28
N VAL A 18 -7.46 7.76 -6.06
CA VAL A 18 -8.35 7.45 -4.94
C VAL A 18 -8.02 8.35 -3.75
N VAL A 19 -9.06 8.76 -3.02
CA VAL A 19 -8.91 9.51 -1.77
C VAL A 19 -9.46 8.65 -0.65
N MET A 20 -8.58 8.23 0.25
CA MET A 20 -8.94 7.44 1.43
C MET A 20 -9.18 8.40 2.58
N GLN A 21 -10.44 8.52 2.99
CA GLN A 21 -10.84 9.38 4.10
C GLN A 21 -10.80 8.57 5.38
N THR A 22 -10.03 9.02 6.35
CA THR A 22 -9.91 8.35 7.66
C THR A 22 -10.23 9.32 8.78
N ASN A 23 -10.45 8.77 9.98
CA ASN A 23 -10.64 9.61 11.17
C ASN A 23 -9.35 10.34 11.62
N LYS A 24 -8.23 10.12 10.94
CA LYS A 24 -6.96 10.84 11.14
C LYS A 24 -6.69 11.86 10.04
N GLY A 25 -7.49 11.89 8.98
CA GLY A 25 -7.32 12.74 7.83
C GLY A 25 -7.38 11.95 6.54
N ASP A 26 -7.11 12.64 5.43
CA ASP A 26 -7.19 12.05 4.09
C ASP A 26 -5.81 11.67 3.57
N MET A 27 -5.78 10.59 2.79
CA MET A 27 -4.61 10.18 2.01
C MET A 27 -5.05 10.00 0.57
N THR A 28 -4.30 10.57 -0.37
CA THR A 28 -4.57 10.43 -1.80
C THR A 28 -3.53 9.52 -2.42
N PHE A 29 -4.00 8.55 -3.19
CA PHE A 29 -3.16 7.59 -3.89
C PHE A 29 -3.45 7.61 -5.38
N LYS A 30 -2.46 7.26 -6.17
CA LYS A 30 -2.66 6.87 -7.57
C LYS A 30 -2.48 5.37 -7.68
N LEU A 31 -3.33 4.71 -8.44
CA LEU A 31 -3.31 3.28 -8.66
C LEU A 31 -2.81 2.98 -10.07
N PHE A 32 -2.21 1.80 -10.24
CA PHE A 32 -1.53 1.40 -11.48
C PHE A 32 -2.22 0.21 -12.17
N PRO A 33 -3.35 0.43 -12.89
CA PRO A 33 -4.06 -0.69 -13.56
C PRO A 33 -3.22 -1.38 -14.62
N ASN A 34 -2.27 -0.67 -15.23
CA ASN A 34 -1.39 -1.25 -16.25
C ASN A 34 -0.30 -2.14 -15.65
N ILE A 35 -0.04 -2.01 -14.35
CA ILE A 35 0.97 -2.80 -13.64
C ILE A 35 0.33 -3.98 -12.90
N ALA A 36 -0.80 -3.73 -12.23
CA ALA A 36 -1.49 -4.73 -11.42
C ALA A 36 -3.00 -4.70 -11.70
N PRO A 37 -3.43 -5.15 -12.89
CA PRO A 37 -4.82 -4.97 -13.34
C PRO A 37 -5.86 -5.63 -12.44
N LYS A 38 -5.64 -6.86 -12.01
CA LYS A 38 -6.59 -7.56 -11.12
C LYS A 38 -6.62 -6.96 -9.72
N THR A 39 -5.46 -6.62 -9.20
CA THR A 39 -5.33 -6.03 -7.86
C THR A 39 -6.04 -4.68 -7.81
N VAL A 40 -5.83 -3.84 -8.84
CA VAL A 40 -6.51 -2.54 -8.94
C VAL A 40 -8.01 -2.72 -9.11
N GLU A 41 -8.45 -3.63 -9.97
CA GLU A 41 -9.88 -3.91 -10.15
C GLU A 41 -10.55 -4.35 -8.85
N ASN A 42 -9.89 -5.26 -8.11
CA ASN A 42 -10.37 -5.72 -6.81
C ASN A 42 -10.53 -4.56 -5.82
N PHE A 43 -9.49 -3.75 -5.67
CA PHE A 43 -9.49 -2.63 -4.74
C PHE A 43 -10.54 -1.57 -5.12
N VAL A 44 -10.58 -1.18 -6.40
CA VAL A 44 -11.51 -0.16 -6.89
C VAL A 44 -12.95 -0.62 -6.76
N THR A 45 -13.24 -1.87 -7.10
CA THR A 45 -14.60 -2.44 -6.99
C THR A 45 -15.05 -2.46 -5.52
N HIS A 46 -14.20 -2.94 -4.62
CA HIS A 46 -14.49 -2.90 -3.19
C HIS A 46 -14.72 -1.48 -2.69
N ALA A 47 -13.88 -0.53 -3.11
CA ALA A 47 -14.02 0.87 -2.72
C ALA A 47 -15.36 1.47 -3.18
N LYS A 48 -15.73 1.24 -4.44
CA LYS A 48 -16.99 1.74 -5.02
C LYS A 48 -18.21 1.14 -4.35
N ASN A 49 -18.10 -0.10 -3.89
CA ASN A 49 -19.21 -0.81 -3.23
C ASN A 49 -19.31 -0.51 -1.73
N GLY A 50 -18.43 0.35 -1.20
CA GLY A 50 -18.43 0.66 0.23
C GLY A 50 -17.89 -0.46 1.11
N TYR A 51 -17.21 -1.44 0.53
CA TYR A 51 -16.66 -2.58 1.28
C TYR A 51 -15.70 -2.15 2.38
N TYR A 52 -14.88 -1.13 2.10
CA TYR A 52 -13.88 -0.65 3.05
C TYR A 52 -14.42 0.36 4.06
N ASP A 53 -15.68 0.80 3.91
CA ASP A 53 -16.27 1.77 4.83
C ASP A 53 -16.33 1.18 6.25
N GLU A 54 -15.86 1.96 7.22
CA GLU A 54 -15.80 1.61 8.65
C GLU A 54 -14.82 0.47 8.99
N ILE A 55 -14.00 0.01 8.03
CA ILE A 55 -12.93 -0.95 8.32
C ILE A 55 -11.75 -0.22 8.95
N THR A 56 -11.11 -0.85 9.92
CA THR A 56 -10.00 -0.24 10.66
C THR A 56 -8.64 -0.70 10.13
N PHE A 57 -7.61 0.10 10.44
CA PHE A 57 -6.22 -0.35 10.33
C PHE A 57 -5.94 -1.19 11.58
N HIS A 58 -6.01 -2.50 11.44
CA HIS A 58 -5.92 -3.42 12.58
C HIS A 58 -4.51 -3.78 12.99
N ARG A 59 -3.50 -3.41 12.17
CA ARG A 59 -2.09 -3.67 12.46
C ARG A 59 -1.26 -2.48 12.02
N VAL A 60 -0.62 -1.83 12.97
CA VAL A 60 0.19 -0.63 12.74
C VAL A 60 1.54 -0.83 13.40
N ILE A 61 2.61 -0.73 12.62
CA ILE A 61 3.98 -0.81 13.12
C ILE A 61 4.72 0.42 12.62
N GLU A 62 5.03 1.33 13.52
CA GLU A 62 5.76 2.56 13.20
C GLU A 62 7.10 2.21 12.54
N ASP A 63 7.49 2.98 11.53
CA ASP A 63 8.69 2.78 10.71
C ASP A 63 8.67 1.45 9.93
N PHE A 64 7.48 0.93 9.66
CA PHE A 64 7.29 -0.25 8.80
C PHE A 64 6.07 -0.05 7.89
N MET A 65 4.86 -0.28 8.41
CA MET A 65 3.65 -0.20 7.57
C MET A 65 2.39 -0.04 8.42
N VAL A 66 1.30 0.36 7.79
CA VAL A 66 -0.03 0.35 8.38
C VAL A 66 -0.93 -0.55 7.52
N GLN A 67 -1.60 -1.52 8.14
CA GLN A 67 -2.35 -2.56 7.45
C GLN A 67 -3.83 -2.53 7.82
N GLY A 68 -4.68 -2.66 6.80
CA GLY A 68 -6.13 -2.70 6.97
C GLY A 68 -6.81 -3.50 5.88
N GLY A 69 -8.12 -3.31 5.73
CA GLY A 69 -8.89 -3.96 4.67
C GLY A 69 -9.52 -5.29 5.07
N ASP A 70 -9.46 -5.66 6.34
CA ASP A 70 -10.10 -6.86 6.87
C ASP A 70 -11.36 -6.46 7.65
N PRO A 71 -12.57 -6.83 7.15
CA PRO A 71 -13.80 -6.50 7.86
C PRO A 71 -13.89 -7.08 9.28
N THR A 72 -13.14 -8.14 9.58
CA THR A 72 -13.13 -8.75 10.91
C THR A 72 -12.07 -8.12 11.83
N ALA A 73 -11.19 -7.28 11.29
CA ALA A 73 -10.10 -6.63 12.04
C ALA A 73 -9.17 -7.62 12.77
N SER A 74 -9.11 -8.86 12.30
CA SER A 74 -8.31 -9.92 12.93
C SER A 74 -7.01 -10.22 12.19
N GLY A 75 -6.91 -9.79 10.94
CA GLY A 75 -5.83 -10.18 10.04
C GLY A 75 -6.08 -11.49 9.31
N MET A 76 -7.17 -12.18 9.65
CA MET A 76 -7.50 -13.49 9.08
C MET A 76 -8.68 -13.43 8.11
N GLY A 77 -9.36 -12.29 8.02
CA GLY A 77 -10.57 -12.14 7.22
C GLY A 77 -10.36 -11.36 5.94
N GLY A 78 -11.47 -11.07 5.28
CA GLY A 78 -11.49 -10.37 4.01
C GLY A 78 -11.49 -11.32 2.82
N GLU A 79 -12.09 -10.86 1.73
CA GLU A 79 -12.17 -11.68 0.50
C GLU A 79 -12.01 -10.78 -0.73
N SER A 80 -11.59 -11.40 -1.83
CA SER A 80 -11.52 -10.69 -3.10
C SER A 80 -12.88 -10.64 -3.78
N ILE A 81 -12.99 -9.79 -4.80
CA ILE A 81 -14.18 -9.74 -5.65
C ILE A 81 -14.31 -11.00 -6.54
N TYR A 82 -13.26 -11.83 -6.57
CA TYR A 82 -13.21 -13.02 -7.43
C TYR A 82 -13.70 -14.29 -6.74
N GLY A 83 -14.18 -14.17 -5.50
CA GLY A 83 -14.74 -15.29 -4.74
C GLY A 83 -13.71 -16.14 -3.99
N GLY A 84 -12.45 -15.75 -4.00
CA GLY A 84 -11.37 -16.45 -3.32
C GLY A 84 -10.04 -15.74 -3.51
N PRO A 85 -8.92 -16.31 -3.04
CA PRO A 85 -7.61 -15.72 -3.25
C PRO A 85 -7.29 -15.58 -4.74
N PHE A 86 -6.55 -14.53 -5.08
CA PHE A 86 -6.09 -14.33 -6.45
C PHE A 86 -4.57 -14.15 -6.50
N GLU A 87 -4.03 -14.34 -7.70
CA GLU A 87 -2.61 -14.40 -7.96
C GLU A 87 -1.90 -13.06 -7.74
N ASP A 88 -0.60 -13.15 -7.42
CA ASP A 88 0.27 -11.98 -7.34
C ASP A 88 0.50 -11.37 -8.72
N GLU A 89 0.72 -10.05 -8.75
CA GLU A 89 1.00 -9.31 -9.98
C GLU A 89 2.28 -8.49 -9.78
N PHE A 90 3.40 -9.20 -9.66
CA PHE A 90 4.69 -8.55 -9.47
C PHE A 90 5.16 -7.86 -10.75
N SER A 91 5.84 -6.73 -10.59
CA SER A 91 6.33 -5.94 -11.72
C SER A 91 7.72 -5.39 -11.40
N ASP A 92 8.52 -5.22 -12.44
CA ASP A 92 9.79 -4.52 -12.36
C ASP A 92 9.64 -2.99 -12.49
N LYS A 93 8.40 -2.50 -12.43
CA LYS A 93 8.06 -1.06 -12.51
C LYS A 93 7.53 -0.48 -11.21
N ALA A 94 7.21 -1.32 -10.22
CA ALA A 94 6.63 -0.88 -8.96
C ALA A 94 7.31 -1.60 -7.79
N PHE A 95 7.61 -0.83 -6.75
CA PHE A 95 8.42 -1.27 -5.60
C PHE A 95 7.79 -0.80 -4.30
N ASN A 96 8.15 -1.44 -3.19
CA ASN A 96 7.65 -1.08 -1.86
C ASN A 96 8.39 0.13 -1.28
N LEU A 97 8.36 1.23 -2.02
CA LEU A 97 8.88 2.53 -1.60
C LEU A 97 8.01 3.11 -0.48
N TYR A 98 8.53 4.09 0.26
CA TYR A 98 7.70 4.83 1.22
C TYR A 98 6.40 5.29 0.55
N GLY A 99 5.27 5.04 1.19
CA GLY A 99 3.96 5.43 0.66
C GLY A 99 3.38 4.48 -0.38
N ALA A 100 4.05 3.37 -0.68
CA ALA A 100 3.50 2.37 -1.60
C ALA A 100 2.27 1.72 -0.99
N LEU A 101 1.27 1.46 -1.84
CA LEU A 101 0.06 0.72 -1.49
C LEU A 101 0.21 -0.70 -2.06
N SER A 102 0.24 -1.68 -1.17
CA SER A 102 0.54 -3.07 -1.50
C SER A 102 -0.47 -4.03 -0.90
N THR A 103 -0.62 -5.21 -1.51
CA THR A 103 -1.51 -6.23 -0.96
C THR A 103 -0.87 -6.99 0.19
N ALA A 104 -1.63 -7.21 1.26
CA ALA A 104 -1.27 -8.17 2.29
C ALA A 104 -1.64 -9.58 1.80
N ASN A 105 -0.85 -10.58 2.18
CA ASN A 105 -1.11 -11.97 1.81
C ASN A 105 -0.61 -12.93 2.89
N ALA A 106 -0.99 -14.20 2.75
CA ALA A 106 -0.57 -15.28 3.64
C ALA A 106 0.37 -16.26 2.91
N GLY A 107 1.13 -15.75 1.95
CA GLY A 107 2.03 -16.50 1.08
C GLY A 107 1.72 -16.24 -0.39
N PRO A 108 2.40 -16.94 -1.31
CA PRO A 108 2.19 -16.71 -2.75
C PRO A 108 0.75 -16.92 -3.19
N ASN A 109 0.26 -16.00 -4.01
CA ASN A 109 -1.06 -16.12 -4.68
C ASN A 109 -2.24 -16.25 -3.70
N THR A 110 -2.18 -15.50 -2.58
CA THR A 110 -3.25 -15.52 -1.57
C THR A 110 -3.82 -14.13 -1.31
N ASN A 111 -3.90 -13.29 -2.34
CA ASN A 111 -4.41 -11.92 -2.22
C ASN A 111 -5.92 -11.92 -2.01
N GLY A 112 -6.39 -11.05 -1.13
CA GLY A 112 -7.81 -10.84 -0.82
C GLY A 112 -8.11 -9.36 -0.76
N SER A 113 -8.78 -8.90 0.31
CA SER A 113 -9.12 -7.49 0.47
C SER A 113 -8.11 -6.71 1.30
N GLN A 114 -7.22 -7.37 2.03
CA GLN A 114 -6.28 -6.68 2.91
C GLN A 114 -5.15 -6.02 2.13
N PHE A 115 -4.76 -4.84 2.58
CA PHE A 115 -3.66 -4.07 2.01
C PHE A 115 -2.85 -3.42 3.12
N PHE A 116 -1.67 -2.95 2.77
CA PHE A 116 -0.88 -2.12 3.68
C PHE A 116 -0.29 -0.94 2.92
N ILE A 117 0.06 0.09 3.68
CA ILE A 117 0.74 1.28 3.18
C ILE A 117 2.13 1.30 3.81
N VAL A 118 3.17 1.34 3.00
CA VAL A 118 4.55 1.35 3.48
C VAL A 118 4.86 2.69 4.14
N GLN A 119 5.42 2.63 5.36
CA GLN A 119 5.70 3.84 6.13
C GLN A 119 7.13 3.86 6.67
N ALA A 120 7.98 2.91 6.32
CA ALA A 120 9.38 2.90 6.72
C ALA A 120 10.11 4.09 6.10
N LYS A 121 10.71 4.95 6.95
CA LYS A 121 11.32 6.20 6.50
C LYS A 121 12.78 6.05 6.07
N GLU A 122 13.44 4.97 6.48
CA GLU A 122 14.85 4.77 6.23
C GLU A 122 15.13 3.34 5.79
N VAL A 123 16.06 3.20 4.84
CA VAL A 123 16.63 1.92 4.45
C VAL A 123 18.10 1.95 4.86
N PRO A 124 18.58 0.97 5.65
CA PRO A 124 19.99 0.95 6.06
C PRO A 124 20.95 0.94 4.86
N GLU A 125 22.08 1.61 5.01
CA GLU A 125 23.08 1.74 3.93
C GLU A 125 23.59 0.38 3.46
N SER A 126 23.77 -0.57 4.38
CA SER A 126 24.16 -1.94 4.05
C SER A 126 23.16 -2.62 3.13
N MET A 127 21.87 -2.37 3.35
CA MET A 127 20.81 -2.91 2.49
C MET A 127 20.79 -2.23 1.13
N LEU A 128 21.01 -0.91 1.09
CA LEU A 128 21.08 -0.18 -0.19
C LEU A 128 22.20 -0.73 -1.08
N SER A 129 23.33 -1.07 -0.50
CA SER A 129 24.43 -1.71 -1.23
C SER A 129 24.00 -3.08 -1.79
N GLN A 130 23.26 -3.86 -1.01
CA GLN A 130 22.75 -5.15 -1.45
C GLN A 130 21.74 -5.00 -2.60
N LEU A 131 20.91 -3.96 -2.58
CA LEU A 131 19.96 -3.70 -3.67
C LEU A 131 20.69 -3.40 -4.97
N ALA A 132 21.72 -2.54 -4.91
CA ALA A 132 22.51 -2.18 -6.08
C ALA A 132 23.18 -3.42 -6.67
N ASP A 133 23.79 -4.26 -5.82
CA ASP A 133 24.44 -5.50 -6.24
C ASP A 133 23.43 -6.53 -6.75
N GLY A 134 22.21 -6.52 -6.21
CA GLY A 134 21.14 -7.45 -6.58
C GLY A 134 20.37 -7.08 -7.84
N GLY A 135 20.71 -5.97 -8.48
CA GLY A 135 20.12 -5.59 -9.77
C GLY A 135 18.87 -4.71 -9.65
N TRP A 136 18.58 -4.15 -8.48
CA TRP A 136 17.54 -3.13 -8.39
C TRP A 136 17.91 -1.94 -9.28
N PRO A 137 16.94 -1.35 -10.00
CA PRO A 137 17.24 -0.18 -10.84
C PRO A 137 17.84 0.97 -10.02
N GLN A 138 18.83 1.65 -10.56
CA GLN A 138 19.52 2.73 -9.85
C GLN A 138 18.55 3.84 -9.37
N PRO A 139 17.57 4.30 -10.19
CA PRO A 139 16.61 5.31 -9.71
C PRO A 139 15.78 4.81 -8.52
N ILE A 140 15.51 3.51 -8.44
CA ILE A 140 14.76 2.90 -7.33
C ILE A 140 15.64 2.80 -6.08
N VAL A 141 16.91 2.39 -6.22
CA VAL A 141 17.85 2.39 -5.09
C VAL A 141 17.98 3.79 -4.52
N LYS A 142 18.07 4.80 -5.39
CA LYS A 142 18.12 6.21 -4.97
C LYS A 142 16.84 6.61 -4.23
N ALA A 143 15.68 6.20 -4.73
CA ALA A 143 14.39 6.51 -4.08
C ALA A 143 14.30 5.88 -2.68
N TYR A 144 14.76 4.64 -2.52
CA TYR A 144 14.85 4.01 -1.21
C TYR A 144 15.79 4.78 -0.27
N ALA A 145 16.92 5.25 -0.79
CA ALA A 145 17.87 6.03 0.00
C ALA A 145 17.30 7.37 0.45
N ASP A 146 16.58 8.04 -0.44
CA ASP A 146 16.06 9.39 -0.19
C ASP A 146 14.79 9.39 0.67
N ASN A 147 13.91 8.40 0.48
CA ASN A 147 12.54 8.44 1.03
C ASN A 147 12.21 7.26 1.95
N GLY A 148 12.97 6.18 1.89
CA GLY A 148 12.67 4.98 2.66
C GLY A 148 11.83 3.96 1.91
N GLY A 149 11.43 2.94 2.61
CA GLY A 149 10.63 1.85 2.08
C GLY A 149 11.03 0.50 2.66
N THR A 150 10.44 -0.56 2.09
CA THR A 150 10.63 -1.93 2.57
C THR A 150 11.06 -2.83 1.41
N PRO A 151 12.31 -2.69 0.93
CA PRO A 151 12.76 -3.42 -0.26
C PRO A 151 12.74 -4.94 -0.12
N TRP A 152 12.79 -5.47 1.10
CA TRP A 152 12.69 -6.93 1.33
C TRP A 152 11.29 -7.48 1.01
N LEU A 153 10.28 -6.61 0.81
CA LEU A 153 8.94 -7.02 0.43
C LEU A 153 8.74 -7.02 -1.10
N ASP A 154 9.70 -6.50 -1.86
CA ASP A 154 9.62 -6.51 -3.32
C ASP A 154 9.59 -7.96 -3.83
N GLN A 155 8.72 -8.23 -4.81
CA GLN A 155 8.47 -9.56 -5.36
C GLN A 155 7.88 -10.55 -4.34
N ARG A 156 7.29 -10.02 -3.25
CA ARG A 156 6.56 -10.82 -2.25
C ARG A 156 5.14 -10.30 -2.06
N HIS A 157 4.95 -9.00 -2.26
CA HIS A 157 3.65 -8.33 -2.17
C HIS A 157 3.43 -7.49 -3.40
N THR A 158 2.24 -7.56 -3.98
CA THR A 158 1.90 -6.79 -5.17
C THR A 158 1.77 -5.31 -4.82
N VAL A 159 2.58 -4.47 -5.47
CA VAL A 159 2.48 -3.02 -5.37
C VAL A 159 1.49 -2.56 -6.43
N PHE A 160 0.42 -1.88 -6.03
CA PHE A 160 -0.62 -1.45 -6.96
C PHE A 160 -0.95 0.04 -6.90
N GLY A 161 -0.28 0.78 -6.03
CA GLY A 161 -0.49 2.22 -5.91
C GLY A 161 0.63 2.91 -5.15
N GLN A 162 0.51 4.24 -5.06
CA GLN A 162 1.50 5.10 -4.39
C GLN A 162 0.80 6.34 -3.85
N ILE A 163 1.17 6.73 -2.62
CA ILE A 163 0.67 7.98 -2.04
C ILE A 163 1.20 9.16 -2.83
N VAL A 164 0.32 10.13 -3.11
CA VAL A 164 0.68 11.38 -3.78
C VAL A 164 0.41 12.60 -2.90
N GLU A 165 -0.46 12.46 -1.90
CA GLU A 165 -0.79 13.53 -0.97
C GLU A 165 -1.29 12.91 0.34
N GLY A 166 -1.06 13.59 1.48
CA GLY A 166 -1.54 13.12 2.78
C GLY A 166 -0.51 12.32 3.56
N GLU A 167 0.79 12.50 3.29
CA GLU A 167 1.84 11.82 4.02
C GLU A 167 1.78 12.12 5.52
N SER A 168 1.37 13.33 5.92
CA SER A 168 1.19 13.67 7.34
C SER A 168 0.12 12.81 8.01
N THR A 169 -0.95 12.45 7.28
CA THR A 169 -1.97 11.54 7.79
C THR A 169 -1.38 10.14 7.98
N LEU A 170 -0.59 9.67 7.03
CA LEU A 170 0.09 8.37 7.14
C LEU A 170 1.00 8.35 8.38
N GLU A 171 1.75 9.42 8.63
CA GLU A 171 2.60 9.52 9.81
C GLU A 171 1.78 9.53 11.10
N ASP A 172 0.66 10.23 11.14
CA ASP A 172 -0.22 10.26 12.31
C ASP A 172 -0.78 8.87 12.61
N ILE A 173 -1.15 8.11 11.57
CA ILE A 173 -1.62 6.74 11.74
C ILE A 173 -0.50 5.86 12.29
N ALA A 174 0.70 5.96 11.71
CA ALA A 174 1.84 5.14 12.12
C ALA A 174 2.26 5.37 13.57
N GLN A 175 2.04 6.58 14.09
CA GLN A 175 2.42 6.97 15.45
C GLN A 175 1.33 6.69 16.48
N THR A 176 0.19 6.12 16.09
CA THR A 176 -0.88 5.80 17.03
C THR A 176 -0.40 4.75 18.04
N LYS A 177 -0.91 4.85 19.26
CA LYS A 177 -0.57 3.86 20.29
C LYS A 177 -1.21 2.52 19.97
N VAL A 178 -0.41 1.47 20.08
CA VAL A 178 -0.85 0.11 19.80
C VAL A 178 -0.76 -0.77 21.04
N GLY A 179 -1.58 -1.82 21.07
CA GLY A 179 -1.57 -2.84 22.09
C GLY A 179 -1.09 -4.18 21.52
N PRO A 180 -1.58 -5.30 22.09
CA PRO A 180 -1.20 -6.63 21.60
C PRO A 180 -1.46 -6.80 20.11
N GLN A 181 -0.54 -7.48 19.41
CA GLN A 181 -0.60 -7.77 17.98
C GLN A 181 -0.52 -6.48 17.12
N ASP A 182 0.06 -5.40 17.68
CA ASP A 182 0.20 -4.11 17.00
C ASP A 182 -1.14 -3.50 16.56
N LYS A 183 -2.18 -3.81 17.30
CA LYS A 183 -3.52 -3.28 17.05
C LYS A 183 -3.67 -1.93 17.74
N PRO A 184 -4.11 -0.87 17.03
CA PRO A 184 -4.33 0.44 17.67
C PRO A 184 -5.26 0.35 18.87
N LEU A 185 -4.91 1.06 19.96
CA LEU A 185 -5.75 1.13 21.16
C LEU A 185 -7.05 1.88 20.88
N TYR A 186 -6.99 2.88 20.00
CA TYR A 186 -8.16 3.62 19.51
C TYR A 186 -8.24 3.37 18.02
N ASP A 187 -9.41 2.97 17.54
CA ASP A 187 -9.58 2.57 16.16
C ASP A 187 -9.21 3.69 15.18
N VAL A 188 -8.35 3.35 14.22
CA VAL A 188 -8.09 4.16 13.05
C VAL A 188 -8.99 3.63 11.95
N VAL A 189 -10.00 4.42 11.59
CA VAL A 189 -11.12 3.97 10.77
C VAL A 189 -11.03 4.58 9.37
N ILE A 190 -11.22 3.74 8.35
CA ILE A 190 -11.47 4.20 6.98
C ILE A 190 -12.93 4.60 6.92
N GLU A 191 -13.21 5.90 6.76
CA GLU A 191 -14.58 6.38 6.66
C GLU A 191 -15.16 6.08 5.28
N HIS A 192 -14.37 6.32 4.23
CA HIS A 192 -14.75 6.04 2.85
C HIS A 192 -13.54 6.15 1.94
N ILE A 193 -13.57 5.45 0.80
CA ILE A 193 -12.57 5.59 -0.26
C ILE A 193 -13.27 6.07 -1.51
N ASN A 194 -12.99 7.31 -1.91
CA ASN A 194 -13.51 7.89 -3.14
C ASN A 194 -12.62 7.50 -4.32
N VAL A 195 -13.22 7.03 -5.38
CA VAL A 195 -12.50 6.66 -6.62
C VAL A 195 -12.79 7.71 -7.68
N GLU A 196 -11.73 8.32 -8.21
CA GLU A 196 -11.83 9.30 -9.29
C GLU A 196 -11.13 8.72 -10.52
N GLU A 197 -11.92 8.22 -11.45
CA GLU A 197 -11.39 7.72 -12.72
C GLU A 197 -11.22 8.89 -13.69
N ALA A 198 -10.08 8.90 -14.35
CA ALA A 198 -9.78 9.92 -15.36
C ALA A 198 -10.59 9.70 -16.64
#